data_151dab6666882e74f1edef02fdc45159
#
_entry.id   151dab6666882e74f1edef02fdc45159
#
_cell.length_a   1.000
_cell.length_b   1.000
_cell.length_c   1.000
_cell.angle_alpha   90.00
_cell.angle_beta   90.00
_cell.angle_gamma   90.00
#
_symmetry.space_group_name_H-M   'P 1'
#
loop_
_entity.id
_entity.type
_entity.pdbx_description
1 polymer ?
#
loop_
_entity_poly.entity_id
_entity_poly.type
_entity_poly.pdbx_seq_one_letter_code
_entity_poly.pdbx_strand_id
1 'polypeptide(L)'
;MSYVQNVIEQVKAKNPHEPEFIQAVTEVLESLEPVFEAHPEYEQAALLERLVEPEKVIMFRVPWVDDSGKVQVNRGYRVQFNSAIGPYKGGLRFNPTVTLGMLKFLGFEQIFKNSLTGLPIGGGKGGSDFDPRGKSDAEIMRFCQEIGRAHV
;
A
#
# COMPACT_ATOMS: atom_id res chain seq x y z
N MET A 1 -13.14 -13.88 -21.98
CA MET A 1 -12.88 -13.12 -20.73
C MET A 1 -12.15 -11.88 -21.17
N SER A 2 -12.53 -10.69 -20.72
CA SER A 2 -11.85 -9.45 -21.12
C SER A 2 -10.43 -9.38 -20.48
N TYR A 3 -9.59 -8.48 -20.99
CA TYR A 3 -8.27 -8.24 -20.41
C TYR A 3 -8.37 -7.86 -18.92
N VAL A 4 -9.27 -6.96 -18.59
CA VAL A 4 -9.55 -6.56 -17.20
C VAL A 4 -9.93 -7.76 -16.33
N GLN A 5 -10.85 -8.59 -16.75
CA GLN A 5 -11.27 -9.77 -15.99
C GLN A 5 -10.13 -10.79 -15.80
N ASN A 6 -9.29 -10.97 -16.81
CA ASN A 6 -8.12 -11.84 -16.71
C ASN A 6 -7.16 -11.37 -15.61
N VAL A 7 -6.89 -10.06 -15.55
CA VAL A 7 -6.00 -9.49 -14.53
C VAL A 7 -6.62 -9.57 -13.14
N ILE A 8 -7.91 -9.32 -12.99
CA ILE A 8 -8.62 -9.48 -11.71
C ILE A 8 -8.49 -10.91 -11.17
N GLU A 9 -8.70 -11.93 -12.02
CA GLU A 9 -8.54 -13.32 -11.61
C GLU A 9 -7.10 -13.67 -11.22
N GLN A 10 -6.11 -13.11 -11.92
CA GLN A 10 -4.70 -13.26 -11.52
C GLN A 10 -4.42 -12.64 -10.14
N VAL A 11 -4.97 -11.45 -9.85
CA VAL A 11 -4.82 -10.78 -8.56
C VAL A 11 -5.45 -11.61 -7.45
N LYS A 12 -6.65 -12.15 -7.65
CA LYS A 12 -7.32 -13.04 -6.70
C LYS A 12 -6.48 -14.29 -6.41
N ALA A 13 -5.94 -14.92 -7.44
CA ALA A 13 -5.12 -16.12 -7.30
C ALA A 13 -3.80 -15.88 -6.56
N LYS A 14 -3.16 -14.72 -6.81
CA LYS A 14 -1.90 -14.35 -6.15
C LYS A 14 -2.05 -13.88 -4.70
N ASN A 15 -3.20 -13.31 -4.35
CA ASN A 15 -3.41 -12.62 -3.08
C ASN A 15 -4.62 -13.16 -2.28
N PRO A 16 -4.77 -14.48 -2.09
CA PRO A 16 -6.01 -15.07 -1.54
C PRO A 16 -6.34 -14.63 -0.10
N HIS A 17 -5.39 -14.04 0.61
CA HIS A 17 -5.54 -13.58 1.99
C HIS A 17 -5.59 -12.06 2.15
N GLU A 18 -5.82 -11.33 1.05
CA GLU A 18 -5.82 -9.87 1.03
C GLU A 18 -7.16 -9.32 0.47
N PRO A 19 -8.29 -9.54 1.17
CA PRO A 19 -9.63 -9.23 0.64
C PRO A 19 -9.83 -7.76 0.32
N GLU A 20 -9.30 -6.84 1.14
CA GLU A 20 -9.42 -5.40 0.90
C GLU A 20 -8.68 -4.98 -0.37
N PHE A 21 -7.51 -5.56 -0.60
CA PHE A 21 -6.74 -5.30 -1.82
C PHE A 21 -7.45 -5.83 -3.07
N ILE A 22 -7.96 -7.07 -3.01
CA ILE A 22 -8.71 -7.67 -4.11
C ILE A 22 -9.96 -6.85 -4.45
N GLN A 23 -10.71 -6.39 -3.43
CA GLN A 23 -11.89 -5.57 -3.62
C GLN A 23 -11.54 -4.26 -4.34
N ALA A 24 -10.56 -3.53 -3.84
CA ALA A 24 -10.16 -2.25 -4.44
C ALA A 24 -9.68 -2.40 -5.88
N VAL A 25 -8.87 -3.43 -6.17
CA VAL A 25 -8.43 -3.71 -7.53
C VAL A 25 -9.62 -4.02 -8.43
N THR A 26 -10.55 -4.85 -7.98
CA THR A 26 -11.74 -5.21 -8.76
C THR A 26 -12.57 -3.98 -9.12
N GLU A 27 -12.92 -3.15 -8.12
CA GLU A 27 -13.74 -1.96 -8.33
C GLU A 27 -13.09 -0.95 -9.29
N VAL A 28 -11.79 -0.71 -9.13
CA VAL A 28 -11.07 0.25 -9.98
C VAL A 28 -10.93 -0.31 -11.41
N LEU A 29 -10.50 -1.56 -11.57
CA LEU A 29 -10.27 -2.12 -12.90
C LEU A 29 -11.55 -2.27 -13.70
N GLU A 30 -12.65 -2.67 -13.08
CA GLU A 30 -13.97 -2.72 -13.74
C GLU A 30 -14.40 -1.32 -14.24
N SER A 31 -14.12 -0.27 -13.47
CA SER A 31 -14.42 1.09 -13.89
C SER A 31 -13.58 1.58 -15.07
N LEU A 32 -12.41 0.98 -15.29
CA LEU A 32 -11.48 1.33 -16.36
C LEU A 32 -11.68 0.48 -17.65
N GLU A 33 -12.55 -0.52 -17.62
CA GLU A 33 -12.75 -1.44 -18.75
C GLU A 33 -12.97 -0.71 -20.10
N PRO A 34 -13.81 0.36 -20.20
CA PRO A 34 -13.99 1.09 -21.45
C PRO A 34 -12.70 1.74 -21.99
N VAL A 35 -11.77 2.09 -21.09
CA VAL A 35 -10.47 2.66 -21.51
C VAL A 35 -9.60 1.59 -22.17
N PHE A 36 -9.57 0.39 -21.60
CA PHE A 36 -8.77 -0.72 -22.14
C PHE A 36 -9.35 -1.32 -23.40
N GLU A 37 -10.68 -1.27 -23.57
CA GLU A 37 -11.32 -1.63 -24.85
C GLU A 37 -10.97 -0.65 -25.98
N ALA A 38 -10.85 0.64 -25.66
CA ALA A 38 -10.48 1.68 -26.63
C ALA A 38 -8.97 1.71 -26.96
N HIS A 39 -8.13 1.12 -26.09
CA HIS A 39 -6.66 1.20 -26.14
C HIS A 39 -6.00 -0.19 -26.03
N PRO A 40 -6.09 -1.05 -27.05
CA PRO A 40 -5.51 -2.39 -27.01
C PRO A 40 -3.97 -2.41 -26.85
N GLU A 41 -3.30 -1.32 -27.19
CA GLU A 41 -1.87 -1.15 -26.95
C GLU A 41 -1.49 -1.21 -25.46
N TYR A 42 -2.41 -0.92 -24.56
CA TYR A 42 -2.18 -1.01 -23.11
C TYR A 42 -2.09 -2.45 -22.63
N GLU A 43 -2.87 -3.36 -23.22
CA GLU A 43 -2.73 -4.79 -22.96
C GLU A 43 -1.38 -5.32 -23.46
N GLN A 44 -0.97 -4.92 -24.67
CA GLN A 44 0.34 -5.31 -25.21
C GLN A 44 1.51 -4.83 -24.33
N ALA A 45 1.34 -3.71 -23.63
CA ALA A 45 2.30 -3.16 -22.67
C ALA A 45 2.19 -3.77 -21.27
N ALA A 46 1.28 -4.72 -21.03
CA ALA A 46 0.97 -5.29 -19.72
C ALA A 46 0.73 -4.20 -18.65
N LEU A 47 -0.06 -3.17 -19.01
CA LEU A 47 -0.22 -1.98 -18.17
C LEU A 47 -0.95 -2.32 -16.87
N LEU A 48 -2.02 -3.14 -16.92
CA LEU A 48 -2.77 -3.51 -15.73
C LEU A 48 -1.96 -4.37 -14.78
N GLU A 49 -1.20 -5.35 -15.29
CA GLU A 49 -0.34 -6.20 -14.47
C GLU A 49 0.69 -5.38 -13.69
N ARG A 50 1.23 -4.32 -14.30
CA ARG A 50 2.15 -3.41 -13.64
C ARG A 50 1.47 -2.46 -12.66
N LEU A 51 0.20 -2.11 -12.90
CA LEU A 51 -0.57 -1.26 -11.99
C LEU A 51 -1.03 -1.99 -10.74
N VAL A 52 -1.27 -3.30 -10.80
CA VAL A 52 -1.77 -4.09 -9.68
C VAL A 52 -0.66 -4.79 -8.88
N GLU A 53 0.58 -4.77 -9.35
CA GLU A 53 1.72 -5.34 -8.64
C GLU A 53 2.58 -4.21 -8.06
N PRO A 54 2.84 -4.17 -6.73
CA PRO A 54 3.71 -3.16 -6.15
C PRO A 54 5.16 -3.33 -6.62
N GLU A 55 5.85 -2.22 -6.87
CA GLU A 55 7.27 -2.26 -7.27
C GLU A 55 8.15 -2.84 -6.15
N LYS A 56 7.84 -2.54 -4.89
CA LYS A 56 8.56 -3.06 -3.73
C LYS A 56 7.71 -3.02 -2.47
N VAL A 57 7.85 -4.06 -1.66
CA VAL A 57 7.31 -4.11 -0.30
C VAL A 57 8.45 -4.33 0.69
N ILE A 58 8.51 -3.51 1.73
CA ILE A 58 9.46 -3.64 2.82
C ILE A 58 8.67 -3.93 4.09
N MET A 59 8.98 -5.04 4.75
CA MET A 59 8.44 -5.41 6.05
C MET A 59 9.60 -5.45 7.06
N PHE A 60 9.42 -4.84 8.21
CA PHE A 60 10.47 -4.70 9.21
C PHE A 60 9.92 -4.69 10.63
N ARG A 61 10.77 -5.02 11.60
CA ARG A 61 10.46 -4.90 13.02
C ARG A 61 10.71 -3.47 13.52
N VAL A 62 9.87 -3.03 14.45
CA VAL A 62 9.97 -1.71 15.11
C VAL A 62 10.05 -1.95 16.62
N PRO A 63 11.25 -2.09 17.20
CA PRO A 63 11.43 -2.19 18.65
C PRO A 63 11.40 -0.80 19.26
N TRP A 64 10.63 -0.62 20.32
CA TRP A 64 10.55 0.63 21.08
C TRP A 64 10.36 0.35 22.57
N VAL A 65 10.64 1.32 23.43
CA VAL A 65 10.57 1.16 24.89
C VAL A 65 9.34 1.89 25.43
N ASP A 66 8.51 1.20 26.21
CA ASP A 66 7.36 1.81 26.89
C ASP A 66 7.77 2.59 28.16
N ASP A 67 6.81 3.24 28.78
CA ASP A 67 7.06 4.08 29.96
C ASP A 67 7.48 3.25 31.19
N SER A 68 7.23 1.94 31.19
CA SER A 68 7.74 1.02 32.25
C SER A 68 9.18 0.56 32.01
N GLY A 69 9.80 0.96 30.91
CA GLY A 69 11.15 0.53 30.53
C GLY A 69 11.17 -0.83 29.80
N LYS A 70 10.01 -1.39 29.44
CA LYS A 70 9.91 -2.67 28.73
C LYS A 70 10.02 -2.46 27.23
N VAL A 71 10.80 -3.33 26.55
CA VAL A 71 10.89 -3.35 25.11
C VAL A 71 9.64 -3.95 24.50
N GLN A 72 8.99 -3.20 23.64
CA GLN A 72 7.88 -3.62 22.80
C GLN A 72 8.38 -3.81 21.36
N VAL A 73 7.73 -4.69 20.59
CA VAL A 73 8.08 -4.92 19.19
C VAL A 73 6.82 -4.91 18.34
N ASN A 74 6.78 -3.98 17.40
CA ASN A 74 5.73 -3.92 16.39
C ASN A 74 6.27 -4.28 15.00
N ARG A 75 5.37 -4.55 14.09
CA ARG A 75 5.68 -4.77 12.67
C ARG A 75 5.39 -3.49 11.89
N GLY A 76 6.36 -3.06 11.12
CA GLY A 76 6.23 -1.95 10.18
C GLY A 76 6.22 -2.43 8.75
N TYR A 77 5.59 -1.63 7.87
CA TYR A 77 5.52 -1.89 6.43
C TYR A 77 5.72 -0.60 5.66
N ARG A 78 6.36 -0.72 4.48
CA ARG A 78 6.37 0.29 3.45
C ARG A 78 6.04 -0.37 2.11
N VAL A 79 4.92 0.00 1.51
CA VAL A 79 4.55 -0.37 0.16
C VAL A 79 4.94 0.76 -0.78
N GLN A 80 5.93 0.52 -1.63
CA GLN A 80 6.33 1.35 -2.75
C GLN A 80 5.60 0.82 -3.97
N PHE A 81 4.41 1.40 -4.23
CA PHE A 81 3.50 0.76 -5.17
C PHE A 81 3.83 1.11 -6.62
N ASN A 82 3.95 2.39 -6.95
CA ASN A 82 4.21 2.81 -8.31
C ASN A 82 4.93 4.16 -8.35
N SER A 83 6.02 4.25 -9.10
CA SER A 83 6.84 5.46 -9.26
C SER A 83 6.82 6.04 -10.68
N ALA A 84 5.91 5.57 -11.55
CA ALA A 84 5.89 5.94 -12.96
C ALA A 84 5.78 7.46 -13.20
N ILE A 85 5.07 8.18 -12.33
CA ILE A 85 4.86 9.64 -12.45
C ILE A 85 5.64 10.45 -11.41
N GLY A 86 6.39 9.79 -10.53
CA GLY A 86 7.22 10.47 -9.52
C GLY A 86 7.48 9.61 -8.29
N PRO A 87 8.18 10.15 -7.27
CA PRO A 87 8.53 9.41 -6.08
C PRO A 87 7.30 8.93 -5.31
N TYR A 88 7.44 7.79 -4.63
CA TYR A 88 6.36 7.21 -3.83
C TYR A 88 5.90 8.18 -2.74
N LYS A 89 4.60 8.48 -2.74
CA LYS A 89 3.98 9.39 -1.77
C LYS A 89 2.71 8.77 -1.22
N GLY A 90 2.61 8.76 0.11
CA GLY A 90 1.45 8.30 0.87
C GLY A 90 1.70 8.47 2.36
N GLY A 91 0.62 8.42 3.15
CA GLY A 91 0.69 8.58 4.61
C GLY A 91 1.12 7.30 5.33
N LEU A 92 1.21 7.40 6.67
CA LEU A 92 1.37 6.29 7.59
C LEU A 92 0.04 5.96 8.28
N ARG A 93 -0.26 4.68 8.44
CA ARG A 93 -1.41 4.21 9.21
C ARG A 93 -0.93 3.40 10.41
N PHE A 94 -1.34 3.81 11.62
CA PHE A 94 -1.07 3.09 12.86
C PHE A 94 -2.38 2.58 13.46
N ASN A 95 -2.55 1.28 13.44
CA ASN A 95 -3.71 0.60 14.00
C ASN A 95 -3.39 -0.90 14.18
N PRO A 96 -3.86 -1.55 15.27
CA PRO A 96 -3.62 -2.98 15.50
C PRO A 96 -4.09 -3.89 14.35
N THR A 97 -5.04 -3.43 13.54
CA THR A 97 -5.58 -4.19 12.40
C THR A 97 -4.77 -4.04 11.11
N VAL A 98 -3.69 -3.26 11.12
CA VAL A 98 -2.85 -3.07 9.93
C VAL A 98 -2.19 -4.37 9.50
N THR A 99 -2.44 -4.75 8.26
CA THR A 99 -1.85 -5.88 7.55
C THR A 99 -1.17 -5.41 6.26
N LEU A 100 -0.36 -6.28 5.66
CA LEU A 100 0.21 -5.99 4.34
C LEU A 100 -0.88 -5.77 3.29
N GLY A 101 -1.93 -6.60 3.27
CA GLY A 101 -3.04 -6.49 2.32
C GLY A 101 -3.75 -5.14 2.42
N MET A 102 -4.00 -4.66 3.65
CA MET A 102 -4.56 -3.33 3.88
C MET A 102 -3.66 -2.21 3.35
N LEU A 103 -2.34 -2.32 3.52
CA LEU A 103 -1.41 -1.31 3.02
C LEU A 103 -1.19 -1.39 1.50
N LYS A 104 -1.30 -2.57 0.91
CA LYS A 104 -1.35 -2.74 -0.55
C LYS A 104 -2.60 -2.07 -1.13
N PHE A 105 -3.77 -2.31 -0.54
CA PHE A 105 -5.02 -1.63 -0.88
C PHE A 105 -4.84 -0.10 -0.88
N LEU A 106 -4.38 0.46 0.24
CA LEU A 106 -4.20 1.90 0.38
C LEU A 106 -3.11 2.47 -0.55
N GLY A 107 -2.05 1.69 -0.82
CA GLY A 107 -0.99 2.07 -1.76
C GLY A 107 -1.47 2.07 -3.20
N PHE A 108 -2.30 1.12 -3.56
CA PHE A 108 -2.94 1.03 -4.88
C PHE A 108 -3.87 2.22 -5.13
N GLU A 109 -4.78 2.52 -4.20
CA GLU A 109 -5.64 3.71 -4.31
C GLU A 109 -4.83 5.00 -4.39
N GLN A 110 -3.70 5.07 -3.71
CA GLN A 110 -2.84 6.25 -3.70
C GLN A 110 -2.26 6.57 -5.08
N ILE A 111 -2.09 5.57 -5.97
CA ILE A 111 -1.66 5.78 -7.36
C ILE A 111 -2.65 6.70 -8.08
N PHE A 112 -3.91 6.34 -8.04
CA PHE A 112 -4.98 7.08 -8.73
C PHE A 112 -5.24 8.45 -8.07
N LYS A 113 -5.31 8.45 -6.74
CA LYS A 113 -5.48 9.69 -5.98
C LYS A 113 -4.40 10.72 -6.29
N ASN A 114 -3.13 10.30 -6.34
CA ASN A 114 -2.02 11.19 -6.64
C ASN A 114 -2.01 11.64 -8.11
N SER A 115 -2.34 10.74 -9.04
CA SER A 115 -2.40 11.09 -10.47
C SER A 115 -3.41 12.18 -10.78
N LEU A 116 -4.53 12.21 -10.06
CA LEU A 116 -5.57 13.24 -10.21
C LEU A 116 -5.15 14.63 -9.70
N THR A 117 -4.07 14.74 -8.95
CA THR A 117 -3.56 16.04 -8.48
C THR A 117 -2.80 16.80 -9.56
N GLY A 118 -2.37 16.16 -10.63
CA GLY A 118 -1.48 16.74 -11.64
C GLY A 118 -0.03 16.93 -11.18
N LEU A 119 0.31 16.52 -9.94
CA LEU A 119 1.67 16.62 -9.41
C LEU A 119 2.50 15.37 -9.80
N PRO A 120 3.83 15.52 -9.96
CA PRO A 120 4.72 14.41 -10.32
C PRO A 120 5.05 13.54 -9.08
N ILE A 121 4.05 12.93 -8.49
CA ILE A 121 4.16 12.07 -7.31
C ILE A 121 3.51 10.72 -7.58
N GLY A 122 4.24 9.65 -7.26
CA GLY A 122 3.77 8.26 -7.36
C GLY A 122 2.93 7.83 -6.17
N GLY A 123 2.58 6.56 -6.13
CA GLY A 123 1.77 5.94 -5.07
C GLY A 123 2.61 5.09 -4.12
N GLY A 124 2.37 5.27 -2.83
CA GLY A 124 2.95 4.44 -1.79
C GLY A 124 2.18 4.55 -0.48
N LYS A 125 2.40 3.60 0.42
CA LYS A 125 1.76 3.59 1.75
C LYS A 125 2.66 2.94 2.78
N GLY A 126 2.71 3.52 3.96
CA GLY A 126 3.36 2.90 5.11
C GLY A 126 2.38 2.67 6.26
N GLY A 127 2.80 1.90 7.23
CA GLY A 127 2.01 1.67 8.44
C GLY A 127 2.61 0.64 9.39
N SER A 128 1.93 0.46 10.50
CA SER A 128 2.30 -0.50 11.54
C SER A 128 1.06 -0.96 12.31
N ASP A 129 1.16 -2.15 12.90
CA ASP A 129 0.19 -2.69 13.86
C ASP A 129 0.24 -2.01 15.24
N PHE A 130 0.99 -0.94 15.39
CA PHE A 130 1.05 -0.12 16.58
C PHE A 130 -0.30 0.53 16.90
N ASP A 131 -0.77 0.38 18.14
CA ASP A 131 -1.96 1.08 18.64
C ASP A 131 -1.55 2.31 19.45
N PRO A 132 -1.78 3.54 18.93
CA PRO A 132 -1.46 4.76 19.68
C PRO A 132 -2.43 5.06 20.81
N ARG A 133 -3.58 4.40 20.87
CA ARG A 133 -4.59 4.66 21.90
C ARG A 133 -4.09 4.21 23.27
N GLY A 134 -4.19 5.07 24.26
CA GLY A 134 -3.73 4.81 25.63
C GLY A 134 -2.22 4.85 25.82
N LYS A 135 -1.46 5.27 24.80
CA LYS A 135 -0.03 5.52 24.89
C LYS A 135 0.25 6.96 25.29
N SER A 136 1.32 7.19 26.04
CA SER A 136 1.80 8.54 26.32
C SER A 136 2.42 9.17 25.07
N ASP A 137 2.51 10.50 25.03
CA ASP A 137 3.19 11.22 23.95
C ASP A 137 4.66 10.79 23.83
N ALA A 138 5.31 10.47 24.95
CA ALA A 138 6.69 9.99 24.98
C ALA A 138 6.81 8.59 24.35
N GLU A 139 5.88 7.69 24.60
CA GLU A 139 5.81 6.37 23.95
C GLU A 139 5.60 6.49 22.45
N ILE A 140 4.63 7.30 22.04
CA ILE A 140 4.36 7.56 20.61
C ILE A 140 5.59 8.14 19.93
N MET A 141 6.29 9.09 20.57
CA MET A 141 7.51 9.67 20.04
C MET A 141 8.61 8.64 19.85
N ARG A 142 8.86 7.77 20.85
CA ARG A 142 9.87 6.69 20.74
C ARG A 142 9.53 5.72 19.61
N PHE A 143 8.26 5.33 19.51
CA PHE A 143 7.81 4.50 18.39
C PHE A 143 8.02 5.19 17.04
N CYS A 144 7.63 6.46 16.91
CA CYS A 144 7.78 7.22 15.65
C CYS A 144 9.24 7.38 15.24
N GLN A 145 10.16 7.55 16.19
CA GLN A 145 11.59 7.61 15.91
C GLN A 145 12.12 6.29 15.36
N GLU A 146 11.69 5.16 15.93
CA GLU A 146 12.13 3.84 15.50
C GLU A 146 11.54 3.46 14.12
N ILE A 147 10.24 3.69 13.89
CA ILE A 147 9.66 3.41 12.57
C ILE A 147 10.24 4.32 11.49
N GLY A 148 10.58 5.56 11.83
CA GLY A 148 11.23 6.51 10.92
C GLY A 148 12.59 6.01 10.43
N ARG A 149 13.43 5.46 11.32
CA ARG A 149 14.74 4.88 10.98
C ARG A 149 14.63 3.69 10.04
N ALA A 150 13.63 2.86 10.21
CA ALA A 150 13.45 1.66 9.40
C ALA A 150 12.80 1.93 8.03
N HIS A 151 12.24 3.12 7.86
CA HIS A 151 11.53 3.53 6.64
C HIS A 151 12.45 4.14 5.57
N VAL A 152 13.69 4.49 5.91
CA VAL A 152 14.65 5.18 5.04
C VAL A 152 15.44 4.21 4.19
#